data_2e3caff189c8777bc159f1266d40e20b
#
_entry.id   2e3caff189c8777bc159f1266d40e20b
#
_cell.length_a   1.000
_cell.length_b   1.000
_cell.length_c   1.000
_cell.angle_alpha   90.00
_cell.angle_beta   90.00
_cell.angle_gamma   90.00
#
_symmetry.space_group_name_H-M   'P 1'
#
loop_
_entity.id
_entity.type
_entity.pdbx_description
1 polymer ?
#
loop_
_entity_poly.entity_id
_entity_poly.type
_entity_poly.pdbx_seq_one_letter_code
_entity_poly.pdbx_strand_id
1 'polypeptide(L)'
;MKHSIYNYTSALLAAASILLCLTLLGCQEKVQPEPQPDIENRKVLILYSDGHNNLNASLKQDIRELINSEGIPQKHGDVVLVYTHPTVSGYAPSESYLLRAYRQADNTFRTDTLLTFPKEIISAETRTLYSVLLYAKSKFPAKEYGLVFSSHGTGYLPCE
;
A
#
# COMPACT_ATOMS: atom_id res chain seq x y z
N MET A 1 48.74 -53.63 4.46
CA MET A 1 48.06 -52.61 5.29
C MET A 1 47.64 -51.32 4.56
N LYS A 2 47.99 -51.05 3.30
CA LYS A 2 47.64 -49.80 2.61
C LYS A 2 46.23 -49.79 1.96
N HIS A 3 45.62 -50.92 1.66
CA HIS A 3 44.31 -51.02 1.00
C HIS A 3 43.11 -50.73 1.93
N SER A 4 43.28 -50.92 3.25
CA SER A 4 42.16 -50.70 4.20
C SER A 4 41.83 -49.24 4.47
N ILE A 5 42.81 -48.35 4.40
CA ILE A 5 42.65 -46.92 4.71
C ILE A 5 41.87 -46.18 3.59
N TYR A 6 42.08 -46.57 2.32
CA TYR A 6 41.39 -45.97 1.17
C TYR A 6 39.85 -46.19 1.17
N ASN A 7 39.42 -47.35 1.67
CA ASN A 7 38.00 -47.67 1.73
C ASN A 7 37.24 -46.89 2.78
N TYR A 8 37.87 -46.51 3.89
CA TYR A 8 37.23 -45.72 4.94
C TYR A 8 37.13 -44.24 4.57
N THR A 9 38.11 -43.68 3.86
CA THR A 9 38.08 -42.29 3.43
C THR A 9 37.05 -42.06 2.35
N SER A 10 36.84 -42.98 1.41
CA SER A 10 35.82 -42.88 0.38
C SER A 10 34.39 -43.04 0.96
N ALA A 11 34.21 -43.91 1.95
CA ALA A 11 32.93 -44.07 2.63
C ALA A 11 32.56 -42.83 3.48
N LEU A 12 33.52 -42.20 4.16
CA LEU A 12 33.33 -40.99 4.92
C LEU A 12 32.99 -39.77 4.02
N LEU A 13 33.64 -39.65 2.87
CA LEU A 13 33.34 -38.59 1.90
C LEU A 13 31.96 -38.78 1.26
N ALA A 14 31.53 -39.98 0.98
CA ALA A 14 30.19 -40.26 0.48
C ALA A 14 29.11 -39.96 1.52
N ALA A 15 29.34 -40.32 2.79
CA ALA A 15 28.42 -40.02 3.88
C ALA A 15 28.29 -38.51 4.14
N ALA A 16 29.40 -37.77 4.07
CA ALA A 16 29.40 -36.30 4.22
C ALA A 16 28.66 -35.62 3.07
N SER A 17 28.77 -36.11 1.84
CA SER A 17 28.04 -35.55 0.68
C SER A 17 26.54 -35.79 0.76
N ILE A 18 26.11 -36.95 1.26
CA ILE A 18 24.70 -37.27 1.44
C ILE A 18 24.10 -36.39 2.56
N LEU A 19 24.84 -36.16 3.65
CA LEU A 19 24.37 -35.28 4.74
C LEU A 19 24.26 -33.84 4.29
N LEU A 20 25.18 -33.34 3.46
CA LEU A 20 25.12 -31.98 2.90
C LEU A 20 23.92 -31.80 1.93
N CYS A 21 23.61 -32.83 1.12
CA CYS A 21 22.43 -32.78 0.25
C CYS A 21 21.10 -32.76 1.03
N LEU A 22 21.02 -33.43 2.18
CA LEU A 22 19.84 -33.45 3.02
C LEU A 22 19.58 -32.10 3.71
N THR A 23 20.60 -31.32 3.98
CA THR A 23 20.47 -29.99 4.57
C THR A 23 20.00 -28.92 3.54
N LEU A 24 20.19 -29.17 2.24
CA LEU A 24 19.75 -28.31 1.16
C LEU A 24 18.27 -28.54 0.75
N LEU A 25 17.64 -29.60 1.25
CA LEU A 25 16.18 -29.80 1.20
C LEU A 25 15.48 -29.03 2.30
N GLY A 26 16.01 -27.84 2.65
CA GLY A 26 15.39 -26.89 3.54
C GLY A 26 13.97 -26.61 3.08
N CYS A 27 13.05 -26.62 4.02
CA CYS A 27 11.64 -26.31 3.85
C CYS A 27 11.46 -25.16 2.83
N GLN A 28 11.02 -25.47 1.63
CA GLN A 28 10.37 -24.47 0.82
C GLN A 28 9.09 -24.12 1.59
N GLU A 29 9.14 -23.02 2.31
CA GLU A 29 7.95 -22.40 2.85
C GLU A 29 6.98 -22.29 1.68
N LYS A 30 5.89 -23.05 1.72
CA LYS A 30 4.85 -22.98 0.71
C LYS A 30 4.31 -21.56 0.79
N VAL A 31 4.79 -20.67 -0.07
CA VAL A 31 4.19 -19.36 -0.27
C VAL A 31 2.74 -19.65 -0.63
N GLN A 32 1.86 -19.50 0.33
CA GLN A 32 0.42 -19.57 0.05
C GLN A 32 0.12 -18.48 -0.98
N PRO A 33 -0.53 -18.83 -2.11
CA PRO A 33 -0.90 -17.83 -3.09
C PRO A 33 -1.74 -16.75 -2.38
N GLU A 34 -1.41 -15.48 -2.63
CA GLU A 34 -2.23 -14.40 -2.08
C GLU A 34 -3.69 -14.61 -2.48
N PRO A 35 -4.64 -14.42 -1.54
CA PRO A 35 -6.06 -14.54 -1.83
C PRO A 35 -6.44 -13.67 -3.03
N GLN A 36 -7.06 -14.27 -4.03
CA GLN A 36 -7.56 -13.51 -5.18
C GLN A 36 -8.63 -12.53 -4.68
N PRO A 37 -8.58 -11.27 -5.11
CA PRO A 37 -9.54 -10.27 -4.70
C PRO A 37 -10.93 -10.62 -5.24
N ASP A 38 -11.94 -10.57 -4.38
CA ASP A 38 -13.34 -10.69 -4.77
C ASP A 38 -13.82 -9.37 -5.41
N ILE A 39 -13.62 -9.26 -6.71
CA ILE A 39 -13.94 -8.05 -7.48
C ILE A 39 -15.44 -7.77 -7.49
N GLU A 40 -16.27 -8.82 -7.48
CA GLU A 40 -17.73 -8.69 -7.57
C GLU A 40 -18.37 -8.11 -6.31
N ASN A 41 -17.72 -8.27 -5.16
CA ASN A 41 -18.19 -7.72 -3.89
C ASN A 41 -17.30 -6.61 -3.34
N ARG A 42 -16.13 -6.39 -3.92
CA ARG A 42 -15.20 -5.35 -3.47
C ARG A 42 -15.78 -3.95 -3.62
N LYS A 43 -15.50 -3.12 -2.62
CA LYS A 43 -15.74 -1.67 -2.63
C LYS A 43 -14.41 -0.93 -2.50
N VAL A 44 -14.34 0.22 -3.15
CA VAL A 44 -13.19 1.13 -3.04
C VAL A 44 -13.69 2.47 -2.54
N LEU A 45 -13.18 2.91 -1.40
CA LEU A 45 -13.40 4.25 -0.89
C LEU A 45 -12.15 5.10 -1.16
N ILE A 46 -12.34 6.27 -1.73
CA ILE A 46 -11.28 7.24 -2.00
C ILE A 46 -11.56 8.49 -1.17
N LEU A 47 -10.69 8.79 -0.21
CA LEU A 47 -10.64 10.10 0.44
C LEU A 47 -9.66 10.97 -0.35
N TYR A 48 -10.18 12.00 -1.02
CA TYR A 48 -9.38 12.99 -1.72
C TYR A 48 -9.22 14.23 -0.82
N SER A 49 -8.10 14.29 -0.09
CA SER A 49 -7.83 15.34 0.91
C SER A 49 -6.78 16.32 0.36
N ASP A 50 -7.27 17.46 -0.17
CA ASP A 50 -6.41 18.55 -0.62
C ASP A 50 -6.09 19.46 0.56
N GLY A 51 -4.98 19.18 1.25
CA GLY A 51 -4.53 19.85 2.48
C GLY A 51 -3.49 20.93 2.25
N HIS A 52 -3.19 21.32 1.01
CA HIS A 52 -2.22 22.42 0.74
C HIS A 52 -2.83 23.80 0.99
N ASN A 53 -3.37 24.00 2.19
CA ASN A 53 -4.07 25.19 2.64
C ASN A 53 -4.02 25.31 4.17
N ASN A 54 -4.74 26.29 4.75
CA ASN A 54 -4.76 26.55 6.19
C ASN A 54 -5.50 25.47 7.02
N LEU A 55 -6.26 24.57 6.39
CA LEU A 55 -6.90 23.42 7.06
C LEU A 55 -5.98 22.20 7.18
N ASN A 56 -4.74 22.27 6.72
CA ASN A 56 -3.81 21.14 6.69
C ASN A 56 -3.72 20.36 8.02
N ALA A 57 -3.76 21.05 9.17
CA ALA A 57 -3.71 20.38 10.47
C ALA A 57 -4.95 19.52 10.73
N SER A 58 -6.15 20.06 10.43
CA SER A 58 -7.43 19.35 10.57
C SER A 58 -7.51 18.18 9.60
N LEU A 59 -7.17 18.39 8.34
CA LEU A 59 -7.17 17.34 7.31
C LEU A 59 -6.18 16.20 7.62
N LYS A 60 -5.02 16.52 8.18
CA LYS A 60 -4.08 15.50 8.68
C LYS A 60 -4.66 14.72 9.88
N GLN A 61 -5.44 15.38 10.73
CA GLN A 61 -6.12 14.71 11.84
C GLN A 61 -7.19 13.76 11.31
N ASP A 62 -8.05 14.22 10.39
CA ASP A 62 -9.10 13.41 9.77
C ASP A 62 -8.51 12.14 9.10
N ILE A 63 -7.37 12.29 8.39
CA ILE A 63 -6.67 11.15 7.78
C ILE A 63 -6.18 10.17 8.85
N ARG A 64 -5.61 10.67 9.97
CA ARG A 64 -5.16 9.80 11.06
C ARG A 64 -6.32 9.06 11.72
N GLU A 65 -7.44 9.73 11.94
CA GLU A 65 -8.64 9.13 12.50
C GLU A 65 -9.23 8.06 11.57
N LEU A 66 -9.29 8.35 10.27
CA LEU A 66 -9.70 7.36 9.28
C LEU A 66 -8.80 6.12 9.31
N ILE A 67 -7.48 6.30 9.19
CA ILE A 67 -6.51 5.19 9.11
C ILE A 67 -6.54 4.33 10.37
N ASN A 68 -6.77 4.92 11.55
CA ASN A 68 -6.84 4.20 12.82
C ASN A 68 -8.25 3.75 13.20
N SER A 69 -9.24 3.95 12.32
CA SER A 69 -10.62 3.54 12.59
C SER A 69 -10.79 2.02 12.48
N GLU A 70 -11.75 1.47 13.23
CA GLU A 70 -12.10 0.04 13.12
C GLU A 70 -12.66 -0.32 11.74
N GLY A 71 -13.13 0.66 10.97
CA GLY A 71 -13.66 0.49 9.62
C GLY A 71 -12.62 0.24 8.53
N ILE A 72 -11.31 0.38 8.83
CA ILE A 72 -10.27 0.09 7.84
C ILE A 72 -10.24 -1.41 7.53
N PRO A 73 -10.37 -1.80 6.23
CA PRO A 73 -10.46 -3.19 5.83
C PRO A 73 -9.13 -3.93 5.94
N GLN A 74 -9.21 -5.26 5.95
CA GLN A 74 -8.06 -6.14 5.79
C GLN A 74 -7.44 -5.96 4.39
N LYS A 75 -6.13 -6.24 4.26
CA LYS A 75 -5.36 -6.03 3.01
C LYS A 75 -5.99 -6.64 1.76
N HIS A 76 -6.69 -7.77 1.88
CA HIS A 76 -7.28 -8.49 0.76
C HIS A 76 -8.79 -8.25 0.56
N GLY A 77 -9.40 -7.39 1.39
CA GLY A 77 -10.82 -7.03 1.33
C GLY A 77 -11.10 -5.80 0.48
N ASP A 78 -12.03 -4.98 0.98
CA ASP A 78 -12.32 -3.66 0.47
C ASP A 78 -11.06 -2.78 0.47
N VAL A 79 -11.08 -1.69 -0.26
CA VAL A 79 -9.91 -0.83 -0.42
C VAL A 79 -10.21 0.57 0.05
N VAL A 80 -9.35 1.11 0.90
CA VAL A 80 -9.36 2.53 1.28
C VAL A 80 -8.12 3.20 0.71
N LEU A 81 -8.34 4.19 -0.13
CA LEU A 81 -7.31 5.03 -0.74
C LEU A 81 -7.42 6.44 -0.16
N VAL A 82 -6.27 7.05 0.09
CA VAL A 82 -6.18 8.42 0.61
C VAL A 82 -5.23 9.19 -0.29
N TYR A 83 -5.77 10.14 -1.06
CA TYR A 83 -4.96 11.18 -1.67
C TYR A 83 -4.73 12.28 -0.63
N THR A 84 -3.49 12.70 -0.45
CA THR A 84 -3.13 13.78 0.47
C THR A 84 -2.08 14.69 -0.13
N HIS A 85 -2.29 16.00 -0.01
CA HIS A 85 -1.33 17.03 -0.40
C HIS A 85 -1.01 17.87 0.85
N PRO A 86 0.04 17.49 1.62
CA PRO A 86 0.36 18.18 2.86
C PRO A 86 0.96 19.56 2.59
N THR A 87 0.54 20.57 3.37
CA THR A 87 1.22 21.86 3.41
C THR A 87 2.55 21.74 4.14
N VAL A 88 3.58 22.36 3.59
CA VAL A 88 4.87 22.59 4.24
C VAL A 88 4.98 24.05 4.67
N SER A 89 6.02 24.38 5.44
CA SER A 89 6.23 25.74 5.96
C SER A 89 6.20 26.80 4.83
N GLY A 90 5.49 27.88 5.04
CA GLY A 90 5.36 28.97 4.08
C GLY A 90 4.57 28.64 2.82
N TYR A 91 3.78 27.56 2.81
CA TYR A 91 3.05 27.09 1.63
C TYR A 91 3.93 26.83 0.41
N ALA A 92 5.21 26.47 0.65
CA ALA A 92 6.10 26.09 -0.43
C ALA A 92 5.57 24.85 -1.17
N PRO A 93 5.87 24.69 -2.46
CA PRO A 93 5.49 23.52 -3.23
C PRO A 93 5.94 22.22 -2.52
N SER A 94 5.02 21.29 -2.37
CA SER A 94 5.25 19.98 -1.72
C SER A 94 4.72 18.84 -2.56
N GLU A 95 5.28 17.65 -2.37
CA GLU A 95 4.78 16.44 -3.01
C GLU A 95 3.42 16.06 -2.42
N SER A 96 2.58 15.47 -3.25
CA SER A 96 1.35 14.83 -2.81
C SER A 96 1.40 13.32 -3.04
N TYR A 97 0.59 12.58 -2.32
CA TYR A 97 0.69 11.13 -2.27
C TYR A 97 -0.68 10.49 -2.42
N LEU A 98 -0.72 9.36 -3.12
CA LEU A 98 -1.84 8.43 -3.04
C LEU A 98 -1.41 7.25 -2.18
N LEU A 99 -2.08 7.07 -1.06
CA LEU A 99 -1.83 6.04 -0.08
C LEU A 99 -2.93 4.98 -0.13
N ARG A 100 -2.59 3.73 0.18
CA ARG A 100 -3.55 2.70 0.52
C ARG A 100 -3.49 2.45 2.01
N ALA A 101 -4.62 2.55 2.70
CA ALA A 101 -4.74 2.20 4.12
C ALA A 101 -5.39 0.82 4.28
N TYR A 102 -4.84 -0.02 5.16
CA TYR A 102 -5.35 -1.36 5.42
C TYR A 102 -4.91 -1.90 6.79
N ARG A 103 -5.56 -2.97 7.25
CA ARG A 103 -5.07 -3.78 8.38
C ARG A 103 -4.32 -4.99 7.90
N GLN A 104 -3.27 -5.34 8.62
CA GLN A 104 -2.59 -6.63 8.50
C GLN A 104 -3.35 -7.73 9.27
N ALA A 105 -2.92 -8.98 9.09
CA ALA A 105 -3.51 -10.13 9.79
C ALA A 105 -3.41 -10.04 11.33
N ASP A 106 -2.41 -9.33 11.85
CA ASP A 106 -2.22 -9.03 13.28
C ASP A 106 -3.05 -7.83 13.78
N ASN A 107 -3.97 -7.31 12.96
CA ASN A 107 -4.77 -6.11 13.19
C ASN A 107 -3.98 -4.79 13.28
N THR A 108 -2.69 -4.77 12.96
CA THR A 108 -1.94 -3.51 12.88
C THR A 108 -2.33 -2.72 11.64
N PHE A 109 -2.46 -1.40 11.79
CA PHE A 109 -2.73 -0.49 10.68
C PHE A 109 -1.47 -0.24 9.87
N ARG A 110 -1.63 -0.18 8.55
CA ARG A 110 -0.56 0.10 7.61
C ARG A 110 -1.04 1.02 6.49
N THR A 111 -0.07 1.75 5.95
CA THR A 111 -0.25 2.53 4.74
C THR A 111 0.87 2.23 3.76
N ASP A 112 0.51 1.98 2.51
CA ASP A 112 1.46 1.86 1.40
C ASP A 112 1.32 3.09 0.51
N THR A 113 2.44 3.72 0.15
CA THR A 113 2.46 4.79 -0.85
C THR A 113 2.38 4.16 -2.24
N LEU A 114 1.29 4.43 -2.95
CA LEU A 114 1.03 3.89 -4.29
C LEU A 114 1.54 4.81 -5.38
N LEU A 115 1.37 6.12 -5.22
CA LEU A 115 1.83 7.17 -6.12
C LEU A 115 2.43 8.32 -5.33
N THR A 116 3.47 8.91 -5.88
CA THR A 116 4.02 10.21 -5.47
C THR A 116 3.88 11.16 -6.64
N PHE A 117 3.27 12.31 -6.40
CA PHE A 117 3.12 13.36 -7.40
C PHE A 117 4.18 14.45 -7.16
N PRO A 118 4.68 15.08 -8.22
CA PRO A 118 5.69 16.12 -8.11
C PRO A 118 5.17 17.37 -7.38
N LYS A 119 6.09 18.19 -6.92
CA LYS A 119 5.78 19.39 -6.11
C LYS A 119 4.95 20.44 -6.87
N GLU A 120 5.01 20.42 -8.19
CA GLU A 120 4.30 21.35 -9.06
C GLU A 120 2.85 20.94 -9.32
N ILE A 121 2.39 19.79 -8.73
CA ILE A 121 1.02 19.33 -8.93
C ILE A 121 0.03 20.26 -8.24
N ILE A 122 -1.06 20.55 -8.92
CA ILE A 122 -2.19 21.29 -8.35
C ILE A 122 -3.29 20.30 -8.05
N SER A 123 -3.56 20.07 -6.76
CA SER A 123 -4.55 19.07 -6.32
C SER A 123 -5.99 19.43 -6.76
N ALA A 124 -6.30 20.71 -6.85
CA ALA A 124 -7.63 21.18 -7.29
C ALA A 124 -7.86 21.04 -8.80
N GLU A 125 -6.83 20.69 -9.59
CA GLU A 125 -7.03 20.48 -11.02
C GLU A 125 -7.76 19.18 -11.32
N THR A 126 -8.69 19.24 -12.27
CA THR A 126 -9.42 18.06 -12.78
C THR A 126 -8.48 16.95 -13.23
N ARG A 127 -7.35 17.28 -13.84
CA ARG A 127 -6.36 16.32 -14.32
C ARG A 127 -5.77 15.50 -13.18
N THR A 128 -5.49 16.12 -12.02
CA THR A 128 -4.94 15.44 -10.85
C THR A 128 -5.95 14.45 -10.28
N LEU A 129 -7.18 14.90 -10.04
CA LEU A 129 -8.27 14.04 -9.59
C LEU A 129 -8.52 12.88 -10.58
N TYR A 130 -8.58 13.18 -11.87
CA TYR A 130 -8.76 12.16 -12.91
C TYR A 130 -7.65 11.09 -12.86
N SER A 131 -6.40 11.50 -12.69
CA SER A 131 -5.27 10.57 -12.59
C SER A 131 -5.40 9.63 -11.38
N VAL A 132 -5.84 10.14 -10.23
CA VAL A 132 -6.10 9.35 -9.03
C VAL A 132 -7.22 8.35 -9.27
N LEU A 133 -8.35 8.80 -9.85
CA LEU A 133 -9.51 7.95 -10.13
C LEU A 133 -9.19 6.87 -11.15
N LEU A 134 -8.47 7.22 -12.22
CA LEU A 134 -8.04 6.27 -13.24
C LEU A 134 -7.11 5.21 -12.66
N TYR A 135 -6.13 5.62 -11.84
CA TYR A 135 -5.25 4.69 -11.16
C TYR A 135 -6.03 3.75 -10.23
N ALA A 136 -6.92 4.31 -9.40
CA ALA A 136 -7.75 3.52 -8.49
C ALA A 136 -8.56 2.46 -9.25
N LYS A 137 -9.24 2.86 -10.33
CA LYS A 137 -10.03 1.95 -11.16
C LYS A 137 -9.19 0.87 -11.84
N SER A 138 -7.99 1.21 -12.30
CA SER A 138 -7.11 0.26 -13.01
C SER A 138 -6.44 -0.74 -12.08
N LYS A 139 -6.04 -0.32 -10.87
CA LYS A 139 -5.30 -1.16 -9.92
C LYS A 139 -6.19 -1.90 -8.92
N PHE A 140 -7.35 -1.35 -8.64
CA PHE A 140 -8.30 -1.90 -7.68
C PHE A 140 -9.69 -2.03 -8.33
N PRO A 141 -9.85 -2.89 -9.34
CA PRO A 141 -11.16 -3.13 -9.93
C PRO A 141 -12.14 -3.59 -8.86
N ALA A 142 -13.34 -3.01 -8.85
CA ALA A 142 -14.34 -3.22 -7.82
C ALA A 142 -15.75 -3.00 -8.38
N LYS A 143 -16.75 -3.49 -7.66
CA LYS A 143 -18.16 -3.28 -7.97
C LYS A 143 -18.59 -1.83 -7.76
N GLU A 144 -18.11 -1.23 -6.67
CA GLU A 144 -18.54 0.09 -6.24
C GLU A 144 -17.34 0.97 -5.89
N TYR A 145 -17.44 2.25 -6.23
CA TYR A 145 -16.46 3.27 -5.87
C TYR A 145 -17.16 4.42 -5.15
N GLY A 146 -16.66 4.77 -3.96
CA GLY A 146 -17.04 5.97 -3.22
C GLY A 146 -15.92 7.00 -3.27
N LEU A 147 -16.29 8.28 -3.40
CA LEU A 147 -15.37 9.41 -3.34
C LEU A 147 -15.84 10.37 -2.26
N VAL A 148 -14.94 10.66 -1.31
CA VAL A 148 -15.08 11.74 -0.34
C VAL A 148 -14.08 12.82 -0.71
N PHE A 149 -14.58 14.01 -0.99
CA PHE A 149 -13.75 15.17 -1.29
C PHE A 149 -13.64 16.05 -0.03
N SER A 150 -12.42 16.27 0.43
CA SER A 150 -12.13 17.07 1.61
C SER A 150 -11.09 18.13 1.28
N SER A 151 -11.51 19.40 1.32
CA SER A 151 -10.66 20.54 1.02
C SER A 151 -11.27 21.81 1.62
N HIS A 152 -10.56 22.92 1.48
CA HIS A 152 -11.10 24.24 1.82
C HIS A 152 -12.12 24.67 0.78
N GLY A 153 -13.39 24.77 1.21
CA GLY A 153 -14.42 25.36 0.36
C GLY A 153 -14.28 26.89 0.33
N THR A 154 -14.31 27.47 -0.85
CA THR A 154 -14.32 28.94 -1.02
C THR A 154 -15.68 29.57 -0.74
N GLY A 155 -16.69 28.75 -0.36
CA GLY A 155 -18.06 29.20 -0.26
C GLY A 155 -18.71 29.40 -1.63
N TYR A 156 -19.91 29.96 -1.64
CA TYR A 156 -20.58 30.37 -2.88
C TYR A 156 -19.97 31.71 -3.35
N LEU A 157 -18.93 31.63 -4.15
CA LEU A 157 -18.51 32.78 -4.93
C LEU A 157 -19.45 32.87 -6.13
N PRO A 158 -20.05 34.07 -6.44
CA PRO A 158 -20.76 34.24 -7.70
C PRO A 158 -19.81 33.94 -8.84
N CYS A 159 -20.29 33.21 -9.83
CA CYS A 159 -19.56 33.05 -11.09
C CYS A 159 -19.55 34.41 -11.76
N GLU A 160 -18.38 35.05 -11.86
CA GLU A 160 -18.20 36.23 -12.72
C GLU A 160 -18.15 35.80 -14.18
#